data_29cc172eaca2dbeb0c6fda93ce0f8aad
#
_entry.id   29cc172eaca2dbeb0c6fda93ce0f8aad
#
_cell.length_a   1.000
_cell.length_b   1.000
_cell.length_c   1.000
_cell.angle_alpha   90.00
_cell.angle_beta   90.00
_cell.angle_gamma   90.00
#
_symmetry.space_group_name_H-M   'P 1'
#
loop_
_entity.id
_entity.type
_entity.pdbx_description
1 polymer ?
#
loop_
_entity_poly.entity_id
_entity_poly.type
_entity_poly.pdbx_seq_one_letter_code
_entity_poly.pdbx_strand_id
1 'polypeptide(L)'
;MQKNSFKQLMLIVLLFTMQAVFGTITAKPITGKVTSATDGEPLIGATVQVQGSSNGIVTDLDGNYTINAEQGQTLVFSYVGYLTKTVKVGGGSTINVTLEEDRQSLDEVVVIGYGVQKKKLLTGATTQV
;
A
#
# COMPACT_ATOMS: atom_id res chain seq x y z
N MET A 1 -53.08 27.87 0.61
CA MET A 1 -52.77 26.48 0.33
C MET A 1 -51.75 26.30 -0.79
N GLN A 2 -51.78 27.16 -1.81
CA GLN A 2 -50.82 27.06 -2.90
C GLN A 2 -49.38 27.33 -2.46
N LYS A 3 -49.17 28.16 -1.43
CA LYS A 3 -47.84 28.47 -0.92
C LYS A 3 -47.15 27.31 -0.26
N ASN A 4 -47.89 26.39 0.37
CA ASN A 4 -47.33 25.20 0.99
C ASN A 4 -46.93 24.14 -0.01
N SER A 5 -47.68 23.99 -1.11
CA SER A 5 -47.34 23.07 -2.19
C SER A 5 -46.04 23.46 -2.87
N PHE A 6 -45.83 24.73 -3.07
CA PHE A 6 -44.64 25.25 -3.71
C PHE A 6 -43.38 25.01 -2.85
N LYS A 7 -43.49 25.23 -1.54
CA LYS A 7 -42.40 24.95 -0.60
C LYS A 7 -42.09 23.47 -0.50
N GLN A 8 -43.11 22.64 -0.49
CA GLN A 8 -42.90 21.19 -0.48
C GLN A 8 -42.27 20.69 -1.77
N LEU A 9 -42.68 21.26 -2.91
CA LEU A 9 -42.10 20.90 -4.19
C LEU A 9 -40.61 21.30 -4.26
N MET A 10 -40.28 22.51 -3.76
CA MET A 10 -38.89 22.96 -3.69
C MET A 10 -38.05 22.09 -2.78
N LEU A 11 -38.62 21.64 -1.66
CA LEU A 11 -37.94 20.77 -0.71
C LEU A 11 -37.67 19.40 -1.30
N ILE A 12 -38.61 18.85 -2.08
CA ILE A 12 -38.46 17.57 -2.77
C ILE A 12 -37.39 17.69 -3.88
N VAL A 13 -37.39 18.77 -4.62
CA VAL A 13 -36.40 19.01 -5.67
C VAL A 13 -35.00 19.17 -5.04
N LEU A 14 -34.91 19.85 -3.92
CA LEU A 14 -33.64 20.01 -3.19
C LEU A 14 -33.12 18.67 -2.67
N LEU A 15 -34.01 17.84 -2.13
CA LEU A 15 -33.67 16.49 -1.67
C LEU A 15 -33.23 15.58 -2.82
N PHE A 16 -33.87 15.75 -3.98
CA PHE A 16 -33.56 14.94 -5.16
C PHE A 16 -32.19 15.34 -5.77
N THR A 17 -31.85 16.61 -5.74
CA THR A 17 -30.54 17.06 -6.22
C THR A 17 -29.40 16.66 -5.29
N MET A 18 -29.69 16.49 -4.02
CA MET A 18 -28.66 16.11 -3.04
C MET A 18 -28.22 14.64 -3.19
N GLN A 19 -29.10 13.79 -3.71
CA GLN A 19 -28.74 12.39 -3.95
C GLN A 19 -27.85 12.18 -5.17
N ALA A 20 -27.84 13.09 -6.11
CA ALA A 20 -27.05 12.97 -7.31
C ALA A 20 -25.56 13.27 -7.09
N VAL A 21 -25.20 13.81 -5.93
CA VAL A 21 -23.82 14.18 -5.61
C VAL A 21 -23.01 12.98 -5.08
N PHE A 22 -23.68 11.95 -4.60
CA PHE A 22 -23.00 10.74 -4.16
C PHE A 22 -22.72 9.84 -5.37
N GLY A 23 -21.66 10.17 -6.09
CA GLY A 23 -21.14 9.26 -7.11
C GLY A 23 -20.72 7.96 -6.45
N THR A 24 -21.23 6.86 -6.96
CA THR A 24 -20.83 5.54 -6.47
C THR A 24 -19.39 5.28 -6.89
N ILE A 25 -18.45 5.38 -5.93
CA ILE A 25 -17.10 4.93 -6.14
C ILE A 25 -17.13 3.42 -5.98
N THR A 26 -16.94 2.71 -7.09
CA THR A 26 -17.00 1.25 -7.09
C THR A 26 -15.59 0.69 -7.12
N ALA A 27 -15.30 -0.23 -6.20
CA ALA A 27 -14.04 -0.97 -6.21
C ALA A 27 -13.99 -1.85 -7.46
N LYS A 28 -12.83 -1.88 -8.13
CA LYS A 28 -12.61 -2.71 -9.30
C LYS A 28 -11.41 -3.62 -9.08
N PRO A 29 -11.35 -4.78 -9.74
CA PRO A 29 -10.18 -5.65 -9.63
C PRO A 29 -8.97 -5.00 -10.31
N ILE A 30 -7.89 -4.88 -9.56
CA ILE A 30 -6.59 -4.41 -10.05
C ILE A 30 -5.70 -5.64 -10.13
N THR A 31 -5.14 -5.87 -11.30
CA THR A 31 -4.22 -6.98 -11.53
C THR A 31 -2.82 -6.46 -11.82
N GLY A 32 -1.82 -7.30 -11.67
CA GLY A 32 -0.46 -6.93 -11.98
C GLY A 32 0.53 -7.98 -11.54
N LYS A 33 1.80 -7.66 -11.69
CA LYS A 33 2.90 -8.53 -11.36
C LYS A 33 3.91 -7.78 -10.52
N VAL A 34 4.44 -8.45 -9.48
CA VAL A 34 5.48 -7.90 -8.62
C VAL A 34 6.78 -8.64 -8.94
N THR A 35 7.82 -7.88 -9.28
CA THR A 35 9.12 -8.42 -9.65
C THR A 35 10.23 -7.76 -8.84
N SER A 36 11.40 -8.40 -8.80
CA SER A 36 12.59 -7.86 -8.19
C SER A 36 13.32 -6.94 -9.16
N ALA A 37 13.77 -5.79 -8.68
CA ALA A 37 14.56 -4.86 -9.50
C ALA A 37 15.96 -5.41 -9.82
N THR A 38 16.47 -6.32 -9.00
CA THR A 38 17.83 -6.84 -9.13
C THR A 38 17.96 -7.80 -10.30
N ASP A 39 17.01 -8.73 -10.45
CA ASP A 39 17.11 -9.80 -11.45
C ASP A 39 15.85 -9.94 -12.31
N GLY A 40 14.80 -9.16 -12.03
CA GLY A 40 13.52 -9.24 -12.75
C GLY A 40 12.69 -10.46 -12.43
N GLU A 41 13.09 -11.25 -11.45
CA GLU A 41 12.37 -12.45 -11.05
C GLU A 41 11.06 -12.12 -10.35
N PRO A 42 10.00 -12.93 -10.55
CA PRO A 42 8.75 -12.70 -9.85
C PRO A 42 8.90 -12.95 -8.35
N LEU A 43 8.30 -12.06 -7.55
CA LEU A 43 8.32 -12.18 -6.09
C LEU A 43 7.08 -12.95 -5.64
N ILE A 44 7.30 -14.17 -5.17
CA ILE A 44 6.25 -15.08 -4.71
C ILE A 44 5.96 -14.79 -3.25
N GLY A 45 4.69 -14.57 -2.91
CA GLY A 45 4.29 -14.31 -1.53
C GLY A 45 4.50 -12.87 -1.09
N ALA A 46 4.74 -11.93 -2.01
CA ALA A 46 4.79 -10.51 -1.70
C ALA A 46 3.40 -10.03 -1.29
N THR A 47 3.35 -9.15 -0.30
CA THR A 47 2.08 -8.63 0.22
C THR A 47 1.65 -7.42 -0.57
N VAL A 48 0.38 -7.40 -0.99
CA VAL A 48 -0.26 -6.27 -1.64
C VAL A 48 -1.47 -5.88 -0.77
N GLN A 49 -1.50 -4.65 -0.31
CA GLN A 49 -2.54 -4.18 0.60
C GLN A 49 -3.03 -2.80 0.19
N VAL A 50 -4.33 -2.56 0.39
CA VAL A 50 -4.90 -1.22 0.22
C VAL A 50 -4.61 -0.43 1.48
N GLN A 51 -3.94 0.72 1.32
CA GLN A 51 -3.58 1.59 2.45
C GLN A 51 -4.82 2.07 3.16
N GLY A 52 -4.80 1.98 4.50
CA GLY A 52 -5.93 2.39 5.32
C GLY A 52 -7.06 1.37 5.38
N SER A 53 -6.87 0.18 4.83
CA SER A 53 -7.85 -0.90 4.81
C SER A 53 -7.18 -2.20 5.26
N SER A 54 -7.99 -3.16 5.71
CA SER A 54 -7.52 -4.51 6.01
C SER A 54 -7.51 -5.41 4.77
N ASN A 55 -7.93 -4.87 3.61
CA ASN A 55 -7.98 -5.63 2.36
C ASN A 55 -6.56 -5.84 1.83
N GLY A 56 -6.10 -7.08 1.81
CA GLY A 56 -4.77 -7.42 1.35
C GLY A 56 -4.71 -8.84 0.82
N ILE A 57 -3.77 -9.08 -0.09
CA ILE A 57 -3.52 -10.40 -0.68
C ILE A 57 -2.02 -10.60 -0.82
N VAL A 58 -1.62 -11.81 -1.19
CA VAL A 58 -0.23 -12.13 -1.52
C VAL A 58 -0.13 -12.55 -2.99
N THR A 59 1.04 -12.34 -3.57
CA THR A 59 1.30 -12.75 -4.96
C THR A 59 1.37 -14.28 -5.07
N ASP A 60 1.03 -14.78 -6.26
CA ASP A 60 1.06 -16.21 -6.56
C ASP A 60 2.45 -16.66 -7.02
N LEU A 61 2.54 -17.89 -7.52
CA LEU A 61 3.79 -18.50 -7.96
C LEU A 61 4.45 -17.77 -9.13
N ASP A 62 3.68 -17.02 -9.89
CA ASP A 62 4.18 -16.21 -11.00
C ASP A 62 4.40 -14.75 -10.62
N GLY A 63 4.19 -14.40 -9.35
CA GLY A 63 4.29 -13.04 -8.88
C GLY A 63 3.08 -12.18 -9.22
N ASN A 64 2.02 -12.78 -9.74
CA ASN A 64 0.80 -12.07 -10.11
C ASN A 64 -0.09 -11.83 -8.89
N TYR A 65 -0.84 -10.75 -8.92
CA TYR A 65 -1.81 -10.44 -7.87
C TYR A 65 -3.10 -9.90 -8.47
N THR A 66 -4.19 -10.04 -7.73
CA THR A 66 -5.46 -9.40 -8.04
C THR A 66 -6.05 -8.89 -6.74
N ILE A 67 -6.31 -7.60 -6.67
CA ILE A 67 -6.86 -6.96 -5.47
C ILE A 67 -7.94 -5.96 -5.89
N ASN A 68 -9.03 -5.90 -5.12
CA ASN A 68 -10.09 -4.93 -5.37
C ASN A 68 -9.71 -3.61 -4.73
N ALA A 69 -9.71 -2.54 -5.53
CA ALA A 69 -9.39 -1.20 -5.05
C ALA A 69 -10.14 -0.16 -5.87
N GLU A 70 -10.35 0.99 -5.25
CA GLU A 70 -11.02 2.11 -5.89
C GLU A 70 -9.98 3.08 -6.45
N GLN A 71 -10.36 3.80 -7.48
CA GLN A 71 -9.51 4.86 -8.05
C GLN A 71 -9.19 5.90 -6.98
N GLY A 72 -7.92 6.28 -6.86
CA GLY A 72 -7.45 7.22 -5.86
C GLY A 72 -6.93 6.58 -4.58
N GLN A 73 -7.19 5.29 -4.36
CA GLN A 73 -6.60 4.57 -3.23
C GLN A 73 -5.14 4.25 -3.51
N THR A 74 -4.38 3.97 -2.46
CA THR A 74 -2.97 3.62 -2.56
C THR A 74 -2.76 2.15 -2.24
N LEU A 75 -2.05 1.45 -3.11
CA LEU A 75 -1.63 0.08 -2.87
C LEU A 75 -0.24 0.07 -2.25
N VAL A 76 -0.05 -0.76 -1.24
CA VAL A 76 1.23 -0.93 -0.54
C VAL A 76 1.76 -2.31 -0.88
N PHE A 77 2.96 -2.34 -1.43
CA PHE A 77 3.66 -3.58 -1.81
C PHE A 77 4.84 -3.78 -0.88
N SER A 78 4.91 -4.96 -0.26
CA SER A 78 5.99 -5.28 0.67
C SER A 78 6.40 -6.73 0.54
N TYR A 79 7.69 -6.98 0.79
CA TYR A 79 8.27 -8.32 0.78
C TYR A 79 9.45 -8.35 1.72
N VAL A 80 9.70 -9.50 2.33
CA VAL A 80 10.82 -9.65 3.28
C VAL A 80 12.14 -9.41 2.54
N GLY A 81 12.97 -8.50 3.06
CA GLY A 81 14.25 -8.15 2.45
C GLY A 81 14.16 -7.12 1.33
N TYR A 82 13.00 -6.55 1.11
CA TYR A 82 12.79 -5.53 0.07
C TYR A 82 12.20 -4.25 0.66
N LEU A 83 12.44 -3.14 -0.01
CA LEU A 83 11.87 -1.85 0.37
C LEU A 83 10.38 -1.84 0.04
N THR A 84 9.58 -1.31 0.96
CA THR A 84 8.14 -1.14 0.75
C THR A 84 7.91 -0.07 -0.31
N LYS A 85 7.00 -0.35 -1.24
CA LYS A 85 6.64 0.57 -2.31
C LYS A 85 5.16 0.85 -2.30
N THR A 86 4.79 2.09 -2.55
CA THR A 86 3.39 2.50 -2.64
C THR A 86 3.09 2.99 -4.05
N VAL A 87 1.90 2.62 -4.56
CA VAL A 87 1.44 3.04 -5.89
C VAL A 87 -0.01 3.47 -5.79
N LYS A 88 -0.33 4.62 -6.35
CA LYS A 88 -1.69 5.13 -6.37
C LYS A 88 -2.48 4.49 -7.51
N VAL A 89 -3.71 4.05 -7.21
CA VAL A 89 -4.60 3.47 -8.20
C VAL A 89 -5.13 4.57 -9.10
N GLY A 90 -4.85 4.45 -10.41
CA GLY A 90 -5.35 5.36 -11.43
C GLY A 90 -6.57 4.79 -12.16
N GLY A 91 -6.80 5.28 -13.37
CA GLY A 91 -7.91 4.81 -14.20
C GLY A 91 -7.72 3.43 -14.79
N GLY A 92 -6.48 2.90 -14.82
CA GLY A 92 -6.19 1.58 -15.36
C GLY A 92 -6.45 0.48 -14.36
N SER A 93 -6.58 -0.76 -14.86
CA SER A 93 -6.81 -1.94 -14.03
C SER A 93 -5.57 -2.83 -13.88
N THR A 94 -4.46 -2.47 -14.52
CA THR A 94 -3.21 -3.25 -14.44
C THR A 94 -2.10 -2.36 -13.88
N ILE A 95 -1.46 -2.84 -12.80
CA ILE A 95 -0.34 -2.15 -12.16
C ILE A 95 0.77 -3.16 -11.93
N ASN A 96 1.84 -3.06 -12.70
CA ASN A 96 3.04 -3.87 -12.52
C ASN A 96 4.02 -3.10 -11.64
N VAL A 97 4.62 -3.80 -10.67
CA VAL A 97 5.47 -3.18 -9.66
C VAL A 97 6.79 -3.92 -9.58
N THR A 98 7.85 -3.14 -9.43
CA THR A 98 9.21 -3.66 -9.21
C THR A 98 9.68 -3.20 -7.84
N LEU A 99 10.09 -4.14 -6.98
CA LEU A 99 10.59 -3.86 -5.65
C LEU A 99 12.11 -3.92 -5.61
N GLU A 100 12.71 -3.01 -4.86
CA GLU A 100 14.16 -2.95 -4.67
C GLU A 100 14.56 -3.61 -3.37
N GLU A 101 15.69 -4.29 -3.38
CA GLU A 101 16.22 -4.92 -2.18
C GLU A 101 16.61 -3.89 -1.12
N ASP A 102 16.31 -4.20 0.12
CA ASP A 102 16.68 -3.37 1.27
C ASP A 102 18.06 -3.77 1.76
N ARG A 103 19.08 -3.22 1.11
CA ARG A 103 20.48 -3.52 1.45
C ARG A 103 20.99 -2.72 2.64
N GLN A 104 20.39 -1.56 2.89
CA GLN A 104 20.79 -0.71 4.02
C GLN A 104 20.45 -1.32 5.36
N SER A 105 19.31 -1.99 5.44
CA SER A 105 18.89 -2.67 6.66
C SER A 105 19.88 -3.75 7.07
N LEU A 106 20.43 -4.48 6.11
CA LEU A 106 21.45 -5.51 6.38
C LEU A 106 22.76 -4.89 6.85
N ASP A 107 23.15 -3.76 6.27
CA ASP A 107 24.35 -3.06 6.66
C ASP A 107 24.25 -2.55 8.10
N GLU A 108 23.11 -2.04 8.51
CA GLU A 108 22.88 -1.60 9.88
C GLU A 108 23.04 -2.75 10.89
N VAL A 109 22.51 -3.90 10.54
CA VAL A 109 22.62 -5.09 11.41
C VAL A 109 24.07 -5.51 11.60
N VAL A 110 24.86 -5.46 10.53
CA VAL A 110 26.29 -5.79 10.59
C VAL A 110 27.06 -4.79 11.48
N VAL A 111 26.75 -3.50 11.37
CA VAL A 111 27.42 -2.47 12.19
C VAL A 111 27.07 -2.62 13.66
N ILE A 112 25.86 -2.91 13.99
CA ILE A 112 25.42 -3.10 15.38
C ILE A 112 26.01 -4.38 15.95
N GLY A 113 26.24 -5.36 15.12
CA GLY A 113 26.87 -6.59 15.53
C GLY A 113 28.21 -6.44 16.19
N TYR A 114 28.72 -5.22 16.62
CA TYR A 114 29.80 -4.61 17.37
C TYR A 114 29.74 -3.94 18.43
N GLY A 115 29.89 -3.45 19.21
CA GLY A 115 29.54 -2.86 19.87
C GLY A 115 29.96 -1.94 20.28
N VAL A 116 30.00 -1.73 20.61
CA VAL A 116 29.89 -1.16 21.00
C VAL A 116 30.29 -0.72 21.50
N GLN A 117 30.30 -0.50 21.73
CA GLN A 117 30.21 -0.31 22.00
C GLN A 117 30.61 -0.15 22.36
N LYS A 118 31.13 -0.02 22.69
CA LYS A 118 31.20 0.04 22.88
C LYS A 118 31.62 0.03 23.37
N LYS A 119 32.17 0.14 23.72
CA LYS A 119 32.11 0.03 23.92
C LYS A 119 32.34 -0.24 24.37
N LYS A 120 32.67 0.10 24.92
CA LYS A 120 32.47 -0.31 25.02
C LYS A 120 32.61 -0.79 25.33
N LEU A 121 32.97 -0.61 25.98
CA LEU A 121 32.65 -1.34 25.92
C LEU A 121 33.02 -1.76 26.23
N LEU A 122 33.43 -1.49 26.83
CA LEU A 122 33.29 -2.22 26.76
C LEU A 122 33.76 -2.61 27.12
N THR A 123 34.27 -2.40 27.80
CA THR A 123 34.32 -3.06 27.74
C THR A 123 34.66 -3.41 27.93
N GLY A 124 35.71 -3.29 28.71
CA GLY A 124 35.48 -3.90 28.54
C GLY A 124 36.08 -4.10 28.67
N ALA A 125 36.52 -3.80 29.28
CA ALA A 125 36.58 -4.28 28.93
C ALA A 125 36.86 -4.48 28.80
N THR A 126 37.32 -4.40 29.26
CA THR A 126 37.14 -4.82 28.71
C THR A 126 37.31 -4.89 28.50
N THR A 127 37.74 -4.45 28.87
CA THR A 127 37.48 -4.71 28.28
C THR A 127 37.60 -4.71 27.94
N GLN A 128 38.00 -4.47 28.24
CA GLN A 128 37.66 -4.62 27.59
C GLN A 128 37.62 -4.67 27.18
N VAL A 129 38.56 -4.41 27.81
CA VAL A 129 38.15 -4.52 27.10
C VAL A 129 37.94 -4.53 26.67
#